data_ef2946c5c34a891f8845e320e11f4fe8
#
_entry.id   ef2946c5c34a891f8845e320e11f4fe8
#
_cell.length_a   1.000
_cell.length_b   1.000
_cell.length_c   1.000
_cell.angle_alpha   90.00
_cell.angle_beta   90.00
_cell.angle_gamma   90.00
#
_symmetry.space_group_name_H-M   'P 1'
#
loop_
_entity.id
_entity.type
_entity.pdbx_description
1 polymer ?
#
loop_
_entity_poly.entity_id
_entity_poly.type
_entity_poly.pdbx_seq_one_letter_code
_entity_poly.pdbx_strand_id
1 'polypeptide(L)'
;MEFSKPDLLFINCRVLTMDNQHPVAKTVAITGDRITWVGSDRDSEGLISGAKRVINGQGRTLIPGFHDAHFHLLAYAASFQAVDCRPSSVSSILDIKNSIEDRAKSTRSGQWIHAVGYSEFDLLEGRHPTRWELDQAAPDNPVRLIHRSGHACVLNSRALDVVGITNSTPEPPGSTILRDLKTGAPNGTLLEMDDFLEGKIPPATRQELASNVAEASQVLASLGITALQDATPSNSISRWETFVALKSDDALSQRVTFMIGGESTTKFLRSGVGRDSKDMNLRVGAAKLMVTKTSGSLFPDVTAIHETVKKLDNKGFQVAIHAVESEAVSAGAEAIALTRTSGSQLRHRLEPCSEMPP
;
A
#
# COMPACT_ATOMS: atom_id res chain seq x y z
N MET A 1 -3.91 -36.39 27.01
CA MET A 1 -3.29 -35.06 26.77
C MET A 1 -4.14 -34.06 27.53
N GLU A 2 -3.57 -33.37 28.49
CA GLU A 2 -4.28 -32.27 29.18
C GLU A 2 -4.30 -31.11 28.20
N PHE A 3 -5.45 -30.84 27.61
CA PHE A 3 -5.65 -29.69 26.71
C PHE A 3 -5.60 -28.44 27.57
N SER A 4 -4.71 -27.50 27.26
CA SER A 4 -4.76 -26.17 27.89
C SER A 4 -6.13 -25.54 27.63
N LYS A 5 -6.72 -24.94 28.66
CA LYS A 5 -8.03 -24.28 28.56
C LYS A 5 -7.97 -23.19 27.48
N PRO A 6 -8.75 -23.26 26.39
CA PRO A 6 -8.70 -22.26 25.33
C PRO A 6 -9.32 -20.94 25.78
N ASP A 7 -8.77 -19.83 25.29
CA ASP A 7 -9.37 -18.52 25.50
C ASP A 7 -10.65 -18.36 24.66
N LEU A 8 -10.66 -18.92 23.44
CA LEU A 8 -11.74 -18.85 22.52
C LEU A 8 -11.95 -20.22 21.83
N LEU A 9 -13.19 -20.68 21.81
CA LEU A 9 -13.58 -21.94 21.17
C LEU A 9 -14.72 -21.70 20.20
N PHE A 10 -14.50 -21.97 18.92
CA PHE A 10 -15.57 -22.02 17.90
C PHE A 10 -16.07 -23.45 17.77
N ILE A 11 -17.38 -23.66 17.88
CA ILE A 11 -18.05 -24.95 17.71
C ILE A 11 -19.14 -24.88 16.65
N ASN A 12 -19.56 -26.02 16.13
CA ASN A 12 -20.63 -26.10 15.14
C ASN A 12 -20.41 -25.17 13.95
N CYS A 13 -19.18 -25.17 13.42
CA CYS A 13 -18.76 -24.42 12.23
C CYS A 13 -18.57 -25.36 11.04
N ARG A 14 -18.55 -24.82 9.83
CA ARG A 14 -17.90 -25.43 8.67
C ARG A 14 -16.52 -24.78 8.52
N VAL A 15 -15.52 -25.38 9.15
CA VAL A 15 -14.15 -24.82 9.11
C VAL A 15 -13.47 -25.28 7.83
N LEU A 16 -13.03 -24.33 6.98
CA LEU A 16 -12.15 -24.59 5.86
C LEU A 16 -10.72 -24.35 6.33
N THR A 17 -9.97 -25.41 6.53
CA THR A 17 -8.66 -25.35 7.20
C THR A 17 -7.54 -24.86 6.32
N MET A 18 -7.70 -24.91 4.99
CA MET A 18 -6.66 -24.70 3.96
C MET A 18 -5.52 -25.73 4.06
N ASP A 19 -5.75 -26.85 4.75
CA ASP A 19 -4.87 -28.01 4.83
C ASP A 19 -5.39 -29.11 3.90
N ASN A 20 -4.60 -29.52 2.92
CA ASN A 20 -5.00 -30.54 1.95
C ASN A 20 -5.25 -31.92 2.58
N GLN A 21 -4.63 -32.22 3.72
CA GLN A 21 -4.81 -33.51 4.41
C GLN A 21 -6.09 -33.51 5.24
N HIS A 22 -6.49 -32.37 5.80
CA HIS A 22 -7.67 -32.22 6.66
C HIS A 22 -8.47 -30.97 6.23
N PRO A 23 -9.07 -30.97 5.03
CA PRO A 23 -9.60 -29.74 4.41
C PRO A 23 -10.80 -29.13 5.15
N VAL A 24 -11.51 -29.93 5.94
CA VAL A 24 -12.71 -29.49 6.66
C VAL A 24 -12.66 -29.96 8.11
N ALA A 25 -13.05 -29.06 9.03
CA ALA A 25 -13.27 -29.37 10.45
C ALA A 25 -14.57 -28.71 10.93
N LYS A 26 -14.90 -28.83 12.23
CA LYS A 26 -16.12 -28.25 12.82
C LYS A 26 -15.83 -27.31 13.97
N THR A 27 -14.68 -27.47 14.61
CA THR A 27 -14.32 -26.76 15.84
C THR A 27 -12.89 -26.25 15.76
N VAL A 28 -12.64 -25.05 16.30
CA VAL A 28 -11.32 -24.42 16.40
C VAL A 28 -11.15 -23.89 17.83
N ALA A 29 -10.06 -24.26 18.48
CA ALA A 29 -9.63 -23.69 19.77
C ALA A 29 -8.45 -22.74 19.61
N ILE A 30 -8.51 -21.61 20.29
CA ILE A 30 -7.48 -20.57 20.28
C ILE A 30 -7.05 -20.28 21.72
N THR A 31 -5.74 -20.23 21.95
CA THR A 31 -5.14 -19.82 23.23
C THR A 31 -4.10 -18.75 22.95
N GLY A 32 -4.26 -17.57 23.53
CA GLY A 32 -3.47 -16.39 23.20
C GLY A 32 -3.64 -16.02 21.72
N ASP A 33 -2.54 -15.97 20.98
CA ASP A 33 -2.49 -15.64 19.56
C ASP A 33 -2.39 -16.88 18.63
N ARG A 34 -2.60 -18.10 19.18
CA ARG A 34 -2.38 -19.36 18.47
C ARG A 34 -3.63 -20.20 18.36
N ILE A 35 -3.85 -20.79 17.18
CA ILE A 35 -4.76 -21.92 16.99
C ILE A 35 -4.09 -23.12 17.66
N THR A 36 -4.69 -23.63 18.73
CA THR A 36 -4.14 -24.73 19.53
C THR A 36 -4.77 -26.07 19.19
N TRP A 37 -5.96 -26.05 18.59
CA TRP A 37 -6.64 -27.26 18.17
C TRP A 37 -7.63 -27.01 17.03
N VAL A 38 -7.75 -27.98 16.13
CA VAL A 38 -8.74 -28.01 15.04
C VAL A 38 -9.23 -29.44 14.88
N GLY A 39 -10.55 -29.65 14.86
CA GLY A 39 -11.09 -31.01 14.78
C GLY A 39 -12.62 -31.08 14.71
N SER A 40 -13.19 -32.19 15.17
CA SER A 40 -14.64 -32.44 15.20
C SER A 40 -15.31 -31.94 16.49
N ASP A 41 -16.64 -31.73 16.44
CA ASP A 41 -17.38 -31.35 17.65
C ASP A 41 -17.32 -32.42 18.77
N ARG A 42 -17.25 -33.71 18.40
CA ARG A 42 -17.19 -34.80 19.38
C ARG A 42 -15.87 -34.76 20.20
N ASP A 43 -14.77 -34.45 19.53
CA ASP A 43 -13.47 -34.40 20.18
C ASP A 43 -13.28 -33.13 21.02
N SER A 44 -14.18 -32.13 20.86
CA SER A 44 -14.13 -30.84 21.55
C SER A 44 -14.93 -30.77 22.86
N GLU A 45 -15.72 -31.80 23.20
CA GLU A 45 -16.57 -31.76 24.40
C GLU A 45 -15.81 -31.43 25.68
N GLY A 46 -14.60 -31.97 25.83
CA GLY A 46 -13.70 -31.68 26.95
C GLY A 46 -13.14 -30.24 26.96
N LEU A 47 -13.15 -29.55 25.83
CA LEU A 47 -12.67 -28.16 25.71
C LEU A 47 -13.75 -27.13 26.09
N ILE A 48 -15.02 -27.48 25.92
CA ILE A 48 -16.15 -26.55 26.13
C ILE A 48 -16.19 -26.07 27.59
N SER A 49 -16.05 -26.99 28.53
CA SER A 49 -16.10 -26.68 29.99
C SER A 49 -14.90 -25.84 30.46
N GLY A 50 -13.80 -25.84 29.72
CA GLY A 50 -12.58 -25.12 30.05
C GLY A 50 -12.39 -23.80 29.28
N ALA A 51 -13.17 -23.55 28.22
CA ALA A 51 -13.03 -22.37 27.40
C ALA A 51 -13.50 -21.10 28.12
N LYS A 52 -12.75 -19.99 28.01
CA LYS A 52 -13.19 -18.68 28.52
C LYS A 52 -14.37 -18.14 27.75
N ARG A 53 -14.43 -18.37 26.44
CA ARG A 53 -15.50 -17.94 25.56
C ARG A 53 -15.78 -19.02 24.50
N VAL A 54 -17.05 -19.38 24.34
CA VAL A 54 -17.52 -20.31 23.31
C VAL A 54 -18.40 -19.57 22.32
N ILE A 55 -18.10 -19.73 21.02
CA ILE A 55 -18.88 -19.17 19.92
C ILE A 55 -19.47 -20.33 19.12
N ASN A 56 -20.81 -20.43 19.12
CA ASN A 56 -21.53 -21.37 18.26
C ASN A 56 -21.66 -20.77 16.85
N GLY A 57 -21.02 -21.37 15.86
CA GLY A 57 -21.06 -20.93 14.46
C GLY A 57 -22.39 -21.19 13.76
N GLN A 58 -23.26 -22.05 14.33
CA GLN A 58 -24.58 -22.38 13.74
C GLN A 58 -24.48 -22.87 12.28
N GLY A 59 -23.45 -23.67 11.99
CA GLY A 59 -23.17 -24.19 10.65
C GLY A 59 -22.50 -23.17 9.69
N ARG A 60 -22.23 -21.94 10.13
CA ARG A 60 -21.54 -20.92 9.30
C ARG A 60 -20.11 -21.35 8.98
N THR A 61 -19.62 -20.87 7.84
CA THR A 61 -18.26 -21.14 7.41
C THR A 61 -17.28 -20.29 8.20
N LEU A 62 -16.25 -20.93 8.74
CA LEU A 62 -15.07 -20.30 9.37
C LEU A 62 -13.87 -20.54 8.48
N ILE A 63 -13.17 -19.46 8.14
CA ILE A 63 -11.95 -19.47 7.32
C ILE A 63 -10.83 -18.71 8.04
N PRO A 64 -9.56 -18.95 7.71
CA PRO A 64 -8.46 -18.06 8.10
C PRO A 64 -8.71 -16.64 7.61
N GLY A 65 -8.27 -15.65 8.37
CA GLY A 65 -8.32 -14.26 7.90
C GLY A 65 -7.48 -14.05 6.63
N PHE A 66 -7.91 -13.14 5.78
CA PHE A 66 -7.24 -12.84 4.52
C PHE A 66 -5.89 -12.15 4.76
N HIS A 67 -4.98 -12.41 3.84
CA HIS A 67 -3.70 -11.74 3.75
C HIS A 67 -3.63 -10.98 2.42
N ASP A 68 -3.62 -9.65 2.50
CA ASP A 68 -3.37 -8.82 1.32
C ASP A 68 -1.87 -8.81 1.01
N ALA A 69 -1.51 -9.33 -0.16
CA ALA A 69 -0.11 -9.52 -0.56
C ALA A 69 0.55 -8.26 -1.11
N HIS A 70 -0.22 -7.21 -1.43
CA HIS A 70 0.30 -5.95 -1.98
C HIS A 70 -0.59 -4.77 -1.55
N PHE A 71 -0.15 -4.03 -0.56
CA PHE A 71 -0.93 -2.95 0.03
C PHE A 71 -0.06 -1.71 0.28
N HIS A 72 -0.71 -0.55 0.35
CA HIS A 72 -0.09 0.73 0.68
C HIS A 72 -0.86 1.35 1.85
N LEU A 73 -0.56 0.90 3.09
CA LEU A 73 -1.39 1.20 4.26
C LEU A 73 -1.55 2.69 4.54
N LEU A 74 -0.46 3.45 4.53
CA LEU A 74 -0.53 4.87 4.88
C LEU A 74 -1.27 5.68 3.80
N ALA A 75 -1.12 5.31 2.52
CA ALA A 75 -1.87 5.93 1.43
C ALA A 75 -3.38 5.59 1.53
N TYR A 76 -3.71 4.33 1.83
CA TYR A 76 -5.10 3.92 2.06
C TYR A 76 -5.71 4.66 3.25
N ALA A 77 -5.02 4.73 4.38
CA ALA A 77 -5.49 5.47 5.55
C ALA A 77 -5.68 6.97 5.26
N ALA A 78 -4.77 7.58 4.51
CA ALA A 78 -4.90 8.98 4.10
C ALA A 78 -6.13 9.23 3.19
N SER A 79 -6.57 8.21 2.43
CA SER A 79 -7.72 8.35 1.54
C SER A 79 -9.05 8.58 2.27
N PHE A 80 -9.18 8.19 3.54
CA PHE A 80 -10.40 8.42 4.33
C PHE A 80 -10.67 9.90 4.62
N GLN A 81 -9.61 10.71 4.67
CA GLN A 81 -9.71 12.15 4.89
C GLN A 81 -9.69 12.95 3.58
N ALA A 82 -9.43 12.30 2.46
CA ALA A 82 -9.39 12.95 1.16
C ALA A 82 -10.80 13.10 0.55
N VAL A 83 -10.93 14.01 -0.40
CA VAL A 83 -12.11 14.11 -1.26
C VAL A 83 -12.16 12.87 -2.16
N ASP A 84 -13.24 12.14 -2.12
CA ASP A 84 -13.43 10.93 -2.94
C ASP A 84 -13.75 11.32 -4.39
N CYS A 85 -12.81 11.04 -5.28
CA CYS A 85 -12.95 11.25 -6.72
C CYS A 85 -12.94 9.93 -7.51
N ARG A 86 -13.27 8.81 -6.88
CA ARG A 86 -13.38 7.50 -7.57
C ARG A 86 -14.53 7.51 -8.58
N PRO A 87 -14.52 6.62 -9.60
CA PRO A 87 -15.57 6.54 -10.63
C PRO A 87 -16.99 6.31 -10.08
N SER A 88 -17.10 5.76 -8.85
CA SER A 88 -18.38 5.64 -8.16
C SER A 88 -18.94 6.97 -7.65
N SER A 89 -18.10 8.00 -7.50
CA SER A 89 -18.44 9.29 -6.91
C SER A 89 -18.40 10.45 -7.91
N VAL A 90 -17.59 10.33 -8.97
CA VAL A 90 -17.42 11.36 -10.00
C VAL A 90 -17.43 10.74 -11.40
N SER A 91 -17.98 11.45 -12.40
CA SER A 91 -17.99 11.06 -13.81
C SER A 91 -17.42 12.12 -14.73
N SER A 92 -17.10 13.30 -14.22
CA SER A 92 -16.60 14.44 -15.00
C SER A 92 -15.62 15.30 -14.19
N ILE A 93 -14.84 16.12 -14.88
CA ILE A 93 -14.01 17.14 -14.24
C ILE A 93 -14.87 18.13 -13.45
N LEU A 94 -16.08 18.40 -13.91
CA LEU A 94 -17.01 19.25 -13.17
C LEU A 94 -17.39 18.66 -11.80
N ASP A 95 -17.64 17.34 -11.75
CA ASP A 95 -17.95 16.68 -10.46
C ASP A 95 -16.76 16.75 -9.50
N ILE A 96 -15.54 16.55 -10.01
CA ILE A 96 -14.29 16.72 -9.23
C ILE A 96 -14.20 18.15 -8.67
N LYS A 97 -14.43 19.16 -9.51
CA LYS A 97 -14.42 20.56 -9.09
C LYS A 97 -15.43 20.83 -7.98
N ASN A 98 -16.68 20.39 -8.16
CA ASN A 98 -17.75 20.59 -7.17
C ASN A 98 -17.39 19.94 -5.83
N SER A 99 -16.86 18.71 -5.84
CA SER A 99 -16.45 18.00 -4.63
C SER A 99 -15.30 18.71 -3.91
N ILE A 100 -14.33 19.25 -4.65
CA ILE A 100 -13.21 20.03 -4.09
C ILE A 100 -13.69 21.37 -3.56
N GLU A 101 -14.59 22.06 -4.26
CA GLU A 101 -15.20 23.31 -3.82
C GLU A 101 -15.98 23.13 -2.51
N ASP A 102 -16.76 22.07 -2.40
CA ASP A 102 -17.49 21.75 -1.17
C ASP A 102 -16.53 21.52 0.01
N ARG A 103 -15.41 20.82 -0.21
CA ARG A 103 -14.35 20.66 0.79
C ARG A 103 -13.70 22.01 1.15
N ALA A 104 -13.46 22.88 0.18
CA ALA A 104 -12.83 24.17 0.39
C ALA A 104 -13.65 25.06 1.32
N LYS A 105 -15.00 25.01 1.28
CA LYS A 105 -15.90 25.75 2.17
C LYS A 105 -15.66 25.48 3.67
N SER A 106 -15.19 24.27 3.99
CA SER A 106 -14.89 23.84 5.37
C SER A 106 -13.40 23.83 5.71
N THR A 107 -12.52 24.11 4.75
CA THR A 107 -11.07 24.08 4.91
C THR A 107 -10.54 25.51 5.05
N ARG A 108 -9.71 25.77 6.07
CA ARG A 108 -9.11 27.11 6.26
C ARG A 108 -8.22 27.47 5.06
N SER A 109 -8.24 28.74 4.66
CA SER A 109 -7.34 29.24 3.62
C SER A 109 -5.88 28.86 3.91
N GLY A 110 -5.17 28.41 2.87
CA GLY A 110 -3.78 27.95 2.95
C GLY A 110 -3.60 26.49 3.43
N GLN A 111 -4.63 25.86 3.98
CA GLN A 111 -4.57 24.42 4.30
C GLN A 111 -4.74 23.57 3.05
N TRP A 112 -4.01 22.44 3.01
CA TRP A 112 -4.07 21.50 1.90
C TRP A 112 -5.42 20.78 1.79
N ILE A 113 -5.90 20.64 0.55
CA ILE A 113 -7.01 19.76 0.19
C ILE A 113 -6.42 18.58 -0.60
N HIS A 114 -6.62 17.39 -0.06
CA HIS A 114 -6.27 16.15 -0.73
C HIS A 114 -7.51 15.53 -1.37
N ALA A 115 -7.40 15.11 -2.63
CA ALA A 115 -8.44 14.40 -3.35
C ALA A 115 -7.80 13.17 -4.02
N VAL A 116 -8.51 12.04 -4.09
CA VAL A 116 -7.94 10.76 -4.52
C VAL A 116 -8.89 9.95 -5.40
N GLY A 117 -8.31 9.14 -6.28
CA GLY A 117 -9.00 8.03 -6.90
C GLY A 117 -9.58 8.31 -8.28
N TYR A 118 -9.42 9.50 -8.85
CA TYR A 118 -9.87 9.77 -10.22
C TYR A 118 -9.07 8.94 -11.25
N SER A 119 -9.68 8.74 -12.41
CA SER A 119 -9.03 8.20 -13.60
C SER A 119 -9.54 8.96 -14.81
N GLU A 120 -8.63 9.44 -15.66
CA GLU A 120 -8.98 10.14 -16.91
C GLU A 120 -9.78 9.26 -17.86
N PHE A 121 -9.62 7.94 -17.78
CA PHE A 121 -10.38 6.98 -18.60
C PHE A 121 -11.85 6.87 -18.19
N ASP A 122 -12.17 7.21 -16.94
CA ASP A 122 -13.53 7.16 -16.40
C ASP A 122 -14.22 8.53 -16.40
N LEU A 123 -13.51 9.60 -16.83
CA LEU A 123 -14.06 10.95 -16.96
C LEU A 123 -14.63 11.20 -18.36
N LEU A 124 -15.75 11.92 -18.45
CA LEU A 124 -16.39 12.31 -19.73
C LEU A 124 -15.44 13.04 -20.67
N GLU A 125 -14.51 13.84 -20.12
CA GLU A 125 -13.54 14.61 -20.90
C GLU A 125 -12.37 13.78 -21.41
N GLY A 126 -12.18 12.53 -20.93
CA GLY A 126 -11.12 11.61 -21.36
C GLY A 126 -9.70 12.15 -21.16
N ARG A 127 -9.49 13.01 -20.15
CA ARG A 127 -8.21 13.65 -19.85
C ARG A 127 -8.05 13.94 -18.37
N HIS A 128 -6.82 14.19 -17.95
CA HIS A 128 -6.57 14.72 -16.60
C HIS A 128 -7.18 16.11 -16.43
N PRO A 129 -7.67 16.48 -15.22
CA PRO A 129 -7.94 17.86 -14.85
C PRO A 129 -6.66 18.69 -14.94
N THR A 130 -6.82 19.99 -15.12
CA THR A 130 -5.71 20.96 -15.14
C THR A 130 -5.64 21.77 -13.85
N ARG A 131 -4.48 22.38 -13.58
CA ARG A 131 -4.32 23.27 -12.42
C ARG A 131 -5.37 24.39 -12.41
N TRP A 132 -5.71 24.92 -13.56
CA TRP A 132 -6.66 26.06 -13.69
C TRP A 132 -8.10 25.65 -13.32
N GLU A 133 -8.48 24.41 -13.60
CA GLU A 133 -9.78 23.86 -13.16
C GLU A 133 -9.81 23.67 -11.66
N LEU A 134 -8.71 23.23 -11.05
CA LEU A 134 -8.59 23.10 -9.60
C LEU A 134 -8.47 24.47 -8.91
N ASP A 135 -7.86 25.49 -9.54
CA ASP A 135 -7.83 26.86 -9.05
C ASP A 135 -9.24 27.46 -8.93
N GLN A 136 -10.13 27.16 -9.89
CA GLN A 136 -11.53 27.60 -9.83
C GLN A 136 -12.28 26.98 -8.65
N ALA A 137 -11.99 25.72 -8.31
CA ALA A 137 -12.65 25.00 -7.22
C ALA A 137 -12.12 25.42 -5.83
N ALA A 138 -10.83 25.71 -5.71
CA ALA A 138 -10.20 26.06 -4.43
C ALA A 138 -9.10 27.11 -4.64
N PRO A 139 -9.48 28.40 -4.86
CA PRO A 139 -8.52 29.48 -5.14
C PRO A 139 -7.61 29.79 -3.96
N ASP A 140 -8.06 29.53 -2.74
CA ASP A 140 -7.36 29.88 -1.50
C ASP A 140 -6.60 28.72 -0.85
N ASN A 141 -6.72 27.51 -1.40
CA ASN A 141 -6.14 26.30 -0.82
C ASN A 141 -5.21 25.59 -1.81
N PRO A 142 -4.04 25.09 -1.40
CA PRO A 142 -3.28 24.17 -2.20
C PRO A 142 -4.05 22.85 -2.34
N VAL A 143 -4.19 22.34 -3.57
CA VAL A 143 -4.91 21.11 -3.90
C VAL A 143 -3.95 20.07 -4.49
N ARG A 144 -4.02 18.84 -4.00
CA ARG A 144 -3.40 17.66 -4.60
C ARG A 144 -4.47 16.63 -4.93
N LEU A 145 -4.73 16.41 -6.21
CA LEU A 145 -5.63 15.38 -6.72
C LEU A 145 -4.80 14.19 -7.23
N ILE A 146 -4.90 13.04 -6.57
CA ILE A 146 -4.11 11.85 -6.86
C ILE A 146 -4.91 10.92 -7.76
N HIS A 147 -4.28 10.47 -8.86
CA HIS A 147 -4.83 9.47 -9.75
C HIS A 147 -4.95 8.11 -9.05
N ARG A 148 -5.89 7.26 -9.46
CA ARG A 148 -6.15 5.94 -8.86
C ARG A 148 -4.93 5.00 -8.88
N SER A 149 -4.02 5.16 -9.85
CA SER A 149 -2.81 4.35 -9.93
C SER A 149 -1.75 4.71 -8.87
N GLY A 150 -1.84 5.92 -8.30
CA GLY A 150 -0.80 6.48 -7.43
C GLY A 150 0.43 7.03 -8.17
N HIS A 151 0.54 6.84 -9.50
CA HIS A 151 1.68 7.26 -10.32
C HIS A 151 1.53 8.66 -10.91
N ALA A 152 0.37 9.26 -10.78
CA ALA A 152 0.07 10.61 -11.27
C ALA A 152 -0.66 11.43 -10.22
N CYS A 153 -0.43 12.73 -10.22
CA CYS A 153 -1.25 13.67 -9.47
C CYS A 153 -1.41 14.98 -10.24
N VAL A 154 -2.44 15.73 -9.87
CA VAL A 154 -2.65 17.09 -10.38
C VAL A 154 -2.58 18.06 -9.20
N LEU A 155 -1.71 19.06 -9.33
CA LEU A 155 -1.58 20.16 -8.37
C LEU A 155 -2.22 21.42 -8.95
N ASN A 156 -2.94 22.17 -8.13
CA ASN A 156 -3.39 23.51 -8.51
C ASN A 156 -2.22 24.52 -8.43
N SER A 157 -2.45 25.76 -8.85
CA SER A 157 -1.39 26.77 -8.91
C SER A 157 -0.79 27.05 -7.54
N ARG A 158 -1.59 27.15 -6.48
CA ARG A 158 -1.08 27.31 -5.12
C ARG A 158 -0.22 26.14 -4.64
N ALA A 159 -0.62 24.92 -4.98
CA ALA A 159 0.17 23.73 -4.64
C ALA A 159 1.51 23.71 -5.39
N LEU A 160 1.52 24.06 -6.70
CA LEU A 160 2.76 24.19 -7.48
C LEU A 160 3.71 25.22 -6.87
N ASP A 161 3.19 26.37 -6.44
CA ASP A 161 3.97 27.44 -5.78
C ASP A 161 4.59 26.94 -4.46
N VAL A 162 3.80 26.26 -3.62
CA VAL A 162 4.27 25.72 -2.33
C VAL A 162 5.38 24.69 -2.53
N VAL A 163 5.26 23.80 -3.52
CA VAL A 163 6.27 22.76 -3.77
C VAL A 163 7.43 23.25 -4.64
N GLY A 164 7.38 24.51 -5.13
CA GLY A 164 8.43 25.14 -5.89
C GLY A 164 8.55 24.65 -7.34
N ILE A 165 7.44 24.25 -7.97
CA ILE A 165 7.41 23.86 -9.38
C ILE A 165 7.07 25.08 -10.23
N THR A 166 7.99 25.44 -11.15
CA THR A 166 7.92 26.60 -12.04
C THR A 166 8.10 26.16 -13.50
N ASN A 167 8.05 27.13 -14.42
CA ASN A 167 8.32 26.89 -15.85
C ASN A 167 9.75 26.35 -16.08
N SER A 168 10.71 26.67 -15.22
CA SER A 168 12.12 26.28 -15.34
C SER A 168 12.48 25.06 -14.48
N THR A 169 11.55 24.48 -13.73
CA THR A 169 11.83 23.30 -12.93
C THR A 169 12.21 22.13 -13.83
N PRO A 170 13.41 21.54 -13.68
CA PRO A 170 13.81 20.37 -14.42
C PRO A 170 13.02 19.13 -13.97
N GLU A 171 12.77 18.23 -14.89
CA GLU A 171 12.16 16.94 -14.58
C GLU A 171 13.20 15.99 -13.97
N PRO A 172 12.94 15.44 -12.76
CA PRO A 172 13.78 14.39 -12.22
C PRO A 172 13.84 13.16 -13.14
N PRO A 173 14.90 12.35 -13.12
CA PRO A 173 14.97 11.13 -13.91
C PRO A 173 13.78 10.20 -13.64
N GLY A 174 13.12 9.72 -14.68
CA GLY A 174 11.94 8.87 -14.57
C GLY A 174 10.62 9.58 -14.28
N SER A 175 10.64 10.90 -14.11
CA SER A 175 9.46 11.73 -13.80
C SER A 175 9.10 12.66 -14.97
N THR A 176 7.86 13.16 -14.97
CA THR A 176 7.41 14.11 -16.01
C THR A 176 6.51 15.20 -15.43
N ILE A 177 6.75 16.44 -15.85
CA ILE A 177 5.88 17.60 -15.57
C ILE A 177 5.14 17.94 -16.86
N LEU A 178 3.84 17.62 -16.95
CA LEU A 178 3.07 17.96 -18.13
C LEU A 178 2.89 19.48 -18.24
N ARG A 179 3.07 20.00 -19.46
CA ARG A 179 3.06 21.43 -19.74
C ARG A 179 1.99 21.80 -20.74
N ASP A 180 1.47 22.99 -20.60
CA ASP A 180 0.59 23.60 -21.62
C ASP A 180 1.37 23.80 -22.92
N LEU A 181 0.84 23.30 -24.01
CA LEU A 181 1.52 23.32 -25.31
C LEU A 181 1.74 24.71 -25.89
N LYS A 182 0.96 25.72 -25.48
CA LYS A 182 1.06 27.08 -25.98
C LYS A 182 2.03 27.93 -25.18
N THR A 183 2.02 27.75 -23.86
CA THR A 183 2.77 28.63 -22.94
C THR A 183 4.01 27.97 -22.36
N GLY A 184 4.14 26.64 -22.42
CA GLY A 184 5.20 25.88 -21.78
C GLY A 184 5.06 25.81 -20.25
N ALA A 185 4.02 26.42 -19.68
CA ALA A 185 3.79 26.39 -18.23
C ALA A 185 3.34 25.01 -17.75
N PRO A 186 3.73 24.56 -16.54
CA PRO A 186 3.18 23.35 -15.94
C PRO A 186 1.65 23.40 -15.91
N ASN A 187 0.98 22.38 -16.46
CA ASN A 187 -0.48 22.32 -16.46
C ASN A 187 -1.09 21.77 -15.16
N GLY A 188 -0.23 21.38 -14.22
CA GLY A 188 -0.58 20.80 -12.94
C GLY A 188 -0.36 19.30 -12.86
N THR A 189 -0.39 18.56 -13.96
CA THR A 189 -0.22 17.12 -13.98
C THR A 189 1.25 16.74 -13.84
N LEU A 190 1.52 15.89 -12.87
CA LEU A 190 2.85 15.36 -12.52
C LEU A 190 2.79 13.83 -12.58
N LEU A 191 3.78 13.21 -13.23
CA LEU A 191 3.92 11.75 -13.33
C LEU A 191 5.19 11.32 -12.62
N GLU A 192 5.13 10.28 -11.76
CA GLU A 192 6.26 9.72 -10.99
C GLU A 192 7.02 10.79 -10.18
N MET A 193 6.28 11.76 -9.61
CA MET A 193 6.89 12.90 -8.88
C MET A 193 6.80 12.75 -7.36
N ASP A 194 6.40 11.61 -6.83
CA ASP A 194 6.16 11.45 -5.38
C ASP A 194 7.43 11.71 -4.55
N ASP A 195 8.58 11.20 -5.00
CA ASP A 195 9.87 11.45 -4.32
C ASP A 195 10.26 12.94 -4.33
N PHE A 196 9.95 13.66 -5.42
CA PHE A 196 10.16 15.10 -5.49
C PHE A 196 9.24 15.88 -4.55
N LEU A 197 8.02 15.42 -4.37
CA LEU A 197 7.01 16.03 -3.51
C LEU A 197 7.22 15.66 -2.03
N GLU A 198 7.96 14.59 -1.75
CA GLU A 198 8.24 14.18 -0.37
C GLU A 198 8.97 15.30 0.41
N GLY A 199 8.47 15.61 1.59
CA GLY A 199 8.99 16.69 2.44
C GLY A 199 8.59 18.11 2.03
N LYS A 200 7.96 18.31 0.85
CA LYS A 200 7.43 19.61 0.41
C LYS A 200 5.96 19.79 0.73
N ILE A 201 5.22 18.68 0.80
CA ILE A 201 3.82 18.66 1.26
C ILE A 201 3.87 18.34 2.76
N PRO A 202 3.23 19.17 3.61
CA PRO A 202 3.19 18.94 5.04
C PRO A 202 2.64 17.54 5.36
N PRO A 203 3.34 16.70 6.13
CA PRO A 203 2.81 15.41 6.55
C PRO A 203 1.65 15.58 7.51
N ALA A 204 0.78 14.58 7.58
CA ALA A 204 -0.21 14.48 8.64
C ALA A 204 0.47 14.47 10.01
N THR A 205 -0.13 15.08 11.00
CA THR A 205 0.33 14.99 12.39
C THR A 205 0.27 13.53 12.87
N ARG A 206 1.05 13.18 13.89
CA ARG A 206 1.03 11.83 14.47
C ARG A 206 -0.39 11.42 14.90
N GLN A 207 -1.14 12.34 15.48
CA GLN A 207 -2.51 12.07 15.93
C GLN A 207 -3.48 11.82 14.78
N GLU A 208 -3.43 12.64 13.72
CA GLU A 208 -4.22 12.44 12.51
C GLU A 208 -3.88 11.11 11.84
N LEU A 209 -2.59 10.80 11.70
CA LEU A 209 -2.13 9.54 11.12
C LEU A 209 -2.63 8.33 11.92
N ALA A 210 -2.51 8.35 13.24
CA ALA A 210 -2.98 7.28 14.11
C ALA A 210 -4.50 7.09 14.00
N SER A 211 -5.27 8.18 13.98
CA SER A 211 -6.72 8.14 13.79
C SER A 211 -7.12 7.54 12.43
N ASN A 212 -6.47 7.99 11.35
CA ASN A 212 -6.75 7.50 10.00
C ASN A 212 -6.40 6.02 9.84
N VAL A 213 -5.28 5.59 10.43
CA VAL A 213 -4.87 4.18 10.41
C VAL A 213 -5.80 3.32 11.26
N ALA A 214 -6.28 3.81 12.40
CA ALA A 214 -7.24 3.08 13.21
C ALA A 214 -8.56 2.84 12.47
N GLU A 215 -9.08 3.85 11.77
CA GLU A 215 -10.26 3.73 10.91
C GLU A 215 -10.02 2.73 9.77
N ALA A 216 -8.90 2.86 9.04
CA ALA A 216 -8.51 1.92 7.98
C ALA A 216 -8.39 0.49 8.51
N SER A 217 -7.77 0.31 9.67
CA SER A 217 -7.60 -0.98 10.34
C SER A 217 -8.95 -1.65 10.66
N GLN A 218 -9.93 -0.89 11.13
CA GLN A 218 -11.29 -1.39 11.39
C GLN A 218 -11.99 -1.80 10.10
N VAL A 219 -11.89 -1.01 9.04
CA VAL A 219 -12.46 -1.36 7.72
C VAL A 219 -11.82 -2.63 7.19
N LEU A 220 -10.50 -2.75 7.21
CA LEU A 220 -9.78 -3.96 6.78
C LEU A 220 -10.21 -5.19 7.59
N ALA A 221 -10.34 -5.06 8.91
CA ALA A 221 -10.82 -6.13 9.77
C ALA A 221 -12.26 -6.54 9.44
N SER A 222 -13.15 -5.59 9.14
CA SER A 222 -14.54 -5.87 8.74
C SER A 222 -14.64 -6.64 7.43
N LEU A 223 -13.65 -6.49 6.55
CA LEU A 223 -13.50 -7.23 5.29
C LEU A 223 -12.77 -8.58 5.48
N GLY A 224 -12.39 -8.93 6.73
CA GLY A 224 -11.66 -10.16 7.03
C GLY A 224 -10.16 -10.10 6.73
N ILE A 225 -9.60 -8.93 6.40
CA ILE A 225 -8.16 -8.76 6.17
C ILE A 225 -7.44 -8.62 7.51
N THR A 226 -6.70 -9.68 7.89
CA THR A 226 -6.01 -9.77 9.17
C THR A 226 -4.49 -9.64 9.05
N ALA A 227 -3.98 -9.68 7.83
CA ALA A 227 -2.57 -9.49 7.53
C ALA A 227 -2.41 -8.75 6.20
N LEU A 228 -1.32 -8.00 6.05
CA LEU A 228 -0.99 -7.30 4.80
C LEU A 228 0.53 -7.22 4.59
N GLN A 229 0.91 -7.05 3.32
CA GLN A 229 2.27 -6.65 2.95
C GLN A 229 2.25 -5.20 2.50
N ASP A 230 2.90 -4.32 3.25
CA ASP A 230 3.06 -2.93 2.82
C ASP A 230 4.18 -2.86 1.78
N ALA A 231 3.80 -2.54 0.53
CA ALA A 231 4.65 -2.56 -0.65
C ALA A 231 5.11 -1.15 -1.08
N THR A 232 5.05 -0.18 -0.16
CA THR A 232 5.40 1.21 -0.46
C THR A 232 6.90 1.34 -0.81
N PRO A 233 7.26 1.85 -2.01
CA PRO A 233 8.66 1.89 -2.47
C PRO A 233 9.56 2.77 -1.60
N SER A 234 9.03 3.86 -1.05
CA SER A 234 9.74 4.80 -0.17
C SER A 234 9.80 4.35 1.30
N ASN A 235 9.52 3.08 1.59
CA ASN A 235 9.61 2.54 2.94
C ASN A 235 11.04 2.61 3.48
N SER A 236 11.22 3.44 4.50
CA SER A 236 12.49 3.76 5.16
C SER A 236 12.48 3.35 6.63
N ILE A 237 13.60 3.53 7.33
CA ILE A 237 13.69 3.34 8.78
C ILE A 237 12.69 4.24 9.52
N SER A 238 12.55 5.49 9.11
CA SER A 238 11.59 6.42 9.72
C SER A 238 10.15 5.94 9.56
N ARG A 239 9.79 5.38 8.39
CA ARG A 239 8.47 4.76 8.21
C ARG A 239 8.30 3.48 9.04
N TRP A 240 9.33 2.67 9.16
CA TRP A 240 9.31 1.52 10.08
C TRP A 240 9.01 1.96 11.52
N GLU A 241 9.69 3.00 12.01
CA GLU A 241 9.43 3.57 13.34
C GLU A 241 7.97 4.07 13.47
N THR A 242 7.41 4.63 12.40
CA THR A 242 5.99 4.99 12.34
C THR A 242 5.08 3.77 12.51
N PHE A 243 5.36 2.65 11.82
CA PHE A 243 4.57 1.41 11.97
C PHE A 243 4.72 0.82 13.38
N VAL A 244 5.91 0.88 13.98
CA VAL A 244 6.12 0.48 15.38
C VAL A 244 5.26 1.32 16.32
N ALA A 245 5.24 2.65 16.15
CA ALA A 245 4.40 3.53 16.95
C ALA A 245 2.90 3.23 16.79
N LEU A 246 2.42 3.04 15.55
CA LEU A 246 1.03 2.68 15.27
C LEU A 246 0.61 1.36 15.91
N LYS A 247 1.53 0.39 15.99
CA LYS A 247 1.33 -0.87 16.71
C LYS A 247 1.28 -0.67 18.22
N SER A 248 2.20 0.13 18.76
CA SER A 248 2.24 0.44 20.20
C SER A 248 1.02 1.21 20.67
N ASP A 249 0.46 2.05 19.82
CA ASP A 249 -0.73 2.86 20.09
C ASP A 249 -2.04 2.09 19.80
N ASP A 250 -1.98 0.78 19.50
CA ASP A 250 -3.10 -0.09 19.12
C ASP A 250 -3.93 0.42 17.92
N ALA A 251 -3.37 1.33 17.12
CA ALA A 251 -4.03 1.88 15.94
C ALA A 251 -4.06 0.90 14.76
N LEU A 252 -3.20 -0.12 14.76
CA LEU A 252 -3.05 -1.08 13.67
C LEU A 252 -3.12 -2.52 14.17
N SER A 253 -4.25 -3.20 13.95
CA SER A 253 -4.47 -4.57 14.41
C SER A 253 -3.90 -5.65 13.46
N GLN A 254 -3.83 -5.40 12.14
CA GLN A 254 -3.35 -6.36 11.15
C GLN A 254 -1.89 -6.72 11.37
N ARG A 255 -1.52 -7.97 11.12
CA ARG A 255 -0.10 -8.35 10.98
C ARG A 255 0.48 -7.70 9.72
N VAL A 256 1.67 -7.11 9.83
CA VAL A 256 2.29 -6.42 8.70
C VAL A 256 3.61 -7.05 8.32
N THR A 257 3.75 -7.36 7.02
CA THR A 257 5.04 -7.60 6.40
C THR A 257 5.44 -6.30 5.69
N PHE A 258 6.45 -5.62 6.21
CA PHE A 258 6.92 -4.34 5.72
C PHE A 258 7.99 -4.56 4.65
N MET A 259 7.68 -4.28 3.38
CA MET A 259 8.70 -4.29 2.32
C MET A 259 9.57 -3.06 2.47
N ILE A 260 10.88 -3.24 2.33
CA ILE A 260 11.85 -2.15 2.45
C ILE A 260 12.04 -1.51 1.08
N GLY A 261 12.03 -0.20 0.99
CA GLY A 261 12.48 0.49 -0.22
C GLY A 261 13.92 0.08 -0.58
N GLY A 262 14.16 -0.23 -1.86
CA GLY A 262 15.42 -0.82 -2.31
C GLY A 262 16.66 -0.02 -1.86
N GLU A 263 16.58 1.30 -1.90
CA GLU A 263 17.66 2.21 -1.46
C GLU A 263 17.87 2.21 0.06
N SER A 264 16.84 1.89 0.84
CA SER A 264 16.88 1.89 2.30
C SER A 264 17.52 0.63 2.90
N THR A 265 17.73 -0.43 2.12
CA THR A 265 18.20 -1.75 2.60
C THR A 265 19.51 -1.68 3.40
N THR A 266 20.45 -0.83 3.00
CA THR A 266 21.72 -0.69 3.71
C THR A 266 21.52 -0.07 5.10
N LYS A 267 20.60 0.87 5.24
CA LYS A 267 20.25 1.48 6.53
C LYS A 267 19.56 0.47 7.44
N PHE A 268 18.64 -0.34 6.90
CA PHE A 268 18.00 -1.42 7.65
C PHE A 268 18.99 -2.46 8.17
N LEU A 269 19.96 -2.88 7.36
CA LEU A 269 21.00 -3.81 7.83
C LEU A 269 21.86 -3.21 8.96
N ARG A 270 22.17 -1.92 8.89
CA ARG A 270 22.96 -1.23 9.92
C ARG A 270 22.17 -0.99 11.21
N SER A 271 20.87 -0.80 11.14
CA SER A 271 20.01 -0.57 12.30
C SER A 271 19.76 -1.83 13.13
N GLY A 272 20.16 -3.01 12.66
CA GLY A 272 19.86 -4.28 13.30
C GLY A 272 18.41 -4.74 13.10
N VAL A 273 17.58 -4.00 12.40
CA VAL A 273 16.21 -4.41 12.01
C VAL A 273 16.32 -5.38 10.84
N GLY A 274 16.23 -6.65 11.13
CA GLY A 274 16.34 -7.73 10.16
C GLY A 274 15.00 -8.36 9.80
N ARG A 275 15.05 -9.36 8.88
CA ARG A 275 13.87 -10.16 8.48
C ARG A 275 13.22 -10.91 9.66
N ASP A 276 13.96 -11.15 10.73
CA ASP A 276 13.50 -11.86 11.92
C ASP A 276 12.94 -10.93 13.01
N SER A 277 12.87 -9.61 12.76
CA SER A 277 12.17 -8.68 13.65
C SER A 277 10.68 -9.01 13.64
N LYS A 278 10.23 -9.76 14.66
CA LYS A 278 8.86 -10.24 14.79
C LYS A 278 8.06 -9.49 15.84
N ASP A 279 8.61 -8.41 16.34
CA ASP A 279 7.98 -7.64 17.40
C ASP A 279 6.62 -7.11 16.94
N MET A 280 5.63 -7.20 17.83
CA MET A 280 4.31 -6.59 17.66
C MET A 280 3.54 -6.99 16.38
N ASN A 281 3.74 -8.20 15.84
CA ASN A 281 3.15 -8.60 14.58
C ASN A 281 3.58 -7.70 13.39
N LEU A 282 4.80 -7.18 13.44
CA LEU A 282 5.45 -6.40 12.41
C LEU A 282 6.77 -7.08 12.04
N ARG A 283 6.99 -7.36 10.74
CA ARG A 283 8.23 -8.00 10.26
C ARG A 283 8.71 -7.35 8.97
N VAL A 284 10.02 -7.39 8.78
CA VAL A 284 10.64 -6.97 7.51
C VAL A 284 10.41 -8.04 6.44
N GLY A 285 10.04 -7.60 5.25
CA GLY A 285 9.77 -8.41 4.06
C GLY A 285 10.80 -8.26 2.96
N ALA A 286 10.33 -8.30 1.71
CA ALA A 286 11.15 -8.13 0.52
C ALA A 286 11.70 -6.69 0.39
N ALA A 287 12.77 -6.53 -0.40
CA ALA A 287 13.17 -5.23 -0.91
C ALA A 287 12.29 -4.87 -2.12
N LYS A 288 11.64 -3.70 -2.07
CA LYS A 288 10.77 -3.19 -3.14
C LYS A 288 11.59 -2.35 -4.11
N LEU A 289 11.49 -2.69 -5.38
CA LEU A 289 12.06 -1.92 -6.49
C LEU A 289 10.95 -1.41 -7.38
N MET A 290 11.14 -0.21 -7.94
CA MET A 290 10.27 0.35 -8.98
C MET A 290 10.98 0.25 -10.32
N VAL A 291 10.30 -0.33 -11.31
CA VAL A 291 10.70 -0.33 -12.71
C VAL A 291 9.51 0.16 -13.51
N THR A 292 9.67 1.23 -14.25
CA THR A 292 8.58 1.91 -14.97
C THR A 292 9.05 2.42 -16.33
N LYS A 293 8.10 2.60 -17.24
CA LYS A 293 8.31 3.25 -18.55
C LYS A 293 7.47 4.53 -18.70
N THR A 294 6.89 5.01 -17.62
CA THR A 294 5.94 6.15 -17.63
C THR A 294 6.49 7.40 -18.33
N SER A 295 7.81 7.62 -18.29
CA SER A 295 8.51 8.73 -18.95
C SER A 295 8.89 8.44 -20.42
N GLY A 296 8.41 7.32 -21.01
CA GLY A 296 8.70 6.91 -22.41
C GLY A 296 9.95 6.04 -22.57
N SER A 297 10.82 5.96 -21.57
CA SER A 297 11.97 5.05 -21.50
C SER A 297 11.95 4.26 -20.21
N LEU A 298 12.59 3.08 -20.23
CA LEU A 298 12.69 2.24 -19.03
C LEU A 298 13.54 2.93 -17.97
N PHE A 299 13.00 3.04 -16.76
CA PHE A 299 13.70 3.57 -15.60
C PHE A 299 13.50 2.68 -14.36
N PRO A 300 14.58 2.26 -13.65
CA PRO A 300 15.99 2.35 -14.07
C PRO A 300 16.27 1.61 -15.38
N ASP A 301 17.44 1.82 -16.00
CA ASP A 301 17.84 1.04 -17.17
C ASP A 301 18.10 -0.43 -16.82
N VAL A 302 18.13 -1.30 -17.84
CA VAL A 302 18.28 -2.76 -17.67
C VAL A 302 19.52 -3.12 -16.85
N THR A 303 20.64 -2.44 -17.08
CA THR A 303 21.91 -2.71 -16.37
C THR A 303 21.77 -2.40 -14.87
N ALA A 304 21.20 -1.24 -14.55
CA ALA A 304 20.96 -0.84 -13.17
C ALA A 304 19.98 -1.77 -12.44
N ILE A 305 18.95 -2.26 -13.15
CA ILE A 305 18.02 -3.26 -12.60
C ILE A 305 18.77 -4.54 -12.24
N HIS A 306 19.56 -5.10 -13.17
CA HIS A 306 20.35 -6.33 -12.96
C HIS A 306 21.30 -6.20 -11.78
N GLU A 307 22.07 -5.11 -11.73
CA GLU A 307 23.01 -4.84 -10.65
C GLU A 307 22.31 -4.71 -9.29
N THR A 308 21.19 -4.02 -9.26
CA THR A 308 20.42 -3.81 -8.02
C THR A 308 19.85 -5.11 -7.51
N VAL A 309 19.21 -5.91 -8.36
CA VAL A 309 18.63 -7.22 -7.98
C VAL A 309 19.74 -8.15 -7.47
N LYS A 310 20.86 -8.26 -8.20
CA LYS A 310 22.03 -9.04 -7.78
C LYS A 310 22.60 -8.61 -6.44
N LYS A 311 22.71 -7.29 -6.22
CA LYS A 311 23.20 -6.72 -4.95
C LYS A 311 22.29 -7.05 -3.78
N LEU A 312 20.97 -7.00 -3.98
CA LEU A 312 19.98 -7.30 -2.95
C LEU A 312 19.92 -8.79 -2.66
N ASP A 313 19.97 -9.63 -3.69
CA ASP A 313 20.04 -11.09 -3.57
C ASP A 313 21.27 -11.51 -2.76
N ASN A 314 22.46 -11.00 -3.09
CA ASN A 314 23.70 -11.25 -2.35
C ASN A 314 23.63 -10.84 -0.87
N LYS A 315 22.79 -9.85 -0.54
CA LYS A 315 22.49 -9.46 0.85
C LYS A 315 21.42 -10.32 1.50
N GLY A 316 20.92 -11.34 0.80
CA GLY A 316 19.89 -12.26 1.27
C GLY A 316 18.47 -11.65 1.29
N PHE A 317 18.20 -10.57 0.58
CA PHE A 317 16.86 -10.04 0.44
C PHE A 317 16.09 -10.69 -0.71
N GLN A 318 14.87 -11.15 -0.44
CA GLN A 318 13.89 -11.34 -1.49
C GLN A 318 13.60 -9.97 -2.14
N VAL A 319 13.49 -9.93 -3.47
CA VAL A 319 13.14 -8.71 -4.21
C VAL A 319 11.71 -8.82 -4.74
N ALA A 320 10.96 -7.72 -4.60
CA ALA A 320 9.65 -7.52 -5.20
C ALA A 320 9.76 -6.33 -6.17
N ILE A 321 9.67 -6.59 -7.46
CA ILE A 321 9.86 -5.60 -8.51
C ILE A 321 8.49 -5.14 -9.00
N HIS A 322 8.21 -3.83 -8.91
CA HIS A 322 7.09 -3.23 -9.62
C HIS A 322 7.39 -3.23 -11.11
N ALA A 323 6.50 -3.82 -11.91
CA ALA A 323 6.62 -3.87 -13.35
C ALA A 323 5.21 -4.00 -13.96
N VAL A 324 4.78 -2.99 -14.69
CA VAL A 324 3.47 -2.92 -15.38
C VAL A 324 3.65 -3.18 -16.86
N GLU A 325 4.50 -2.39 -17.51
CA GLU A 325 4.72 -2.40 -18.96
C GLU A 325 5.55 -3.62 -19.37
N SER A 326 5.31 -4.12 -20.57
CA SER A 326 5.93 -5.34 -21.12
C SER A 326 7.46 -5.33 -21.03
N GLU A 327 8.11 -4.19 -21.33
CA GLU A 327 9.56 -4.05 -21.22
C GLU A 327 10.05 -4.08 -19.76
N ALA A 328 9.29 -3.47 -18.83
CA ALA A 328 9.61 -3.51 -17.41
C ALA A 328 9.49 -4.93 -16.85
N VAL A 329 8.46 -5.67 -17.27
CA VAL A 329 8.26 -7.08 -16.91
C VAL A 329 9.41 -7.94 -17.45
N SER A 330 9.79 -7.75 -18.72
CA SER A 330 10.91 -8.48 -19.34
C SER A 330 12.23 -8.23 -18.61
N ALA A 331 12.59 -6.97 -18.38
CA ALA A 331 13.82 -6.60 -17.69
C ALA A 331 13.88 -7.15 -16.25
N GLY A 332 12.76 -7.09 -15.52
CA GLY A 332 12.66 -7.65 -14.18
C GLY A 332 12.77 -9.17 -14.17
N ALA A 333 12.15 -9.86 -15.15
CA ALA A 333 12.22 -11.31 -15.28
C ALA A 333 13.66 -11.78 -15.59
N GLU A 334 14.36 -11.08 -16.50
CA GLU A 334 15.77 -11.35 -16.81
C GLU A 334 16.67 -11.17 -15.58
N ALA A 335 16.48 -10.07 -14.82
CA ALA A 335 17.22 -9.83 -13.60
C ALA A 335 17.03 -10.96 -12.58
N ILE A 336 15.80 -11.45 -12.40
CA ILE A 336 15.50 -12.59 -11.52
C ILE A 336 16.14 -13.89 -12.05
N ALA A 337 16.08 -14.13 -13.35
CA ALA A 337 16.67 -15.31 -13.97
C ALA A 337 18.19 -15.37 -13.73
N LEU A 338 18.88 -14.24 -13.81
CA LEU A 338 20.33 -14.15 -13.54
C LEU A 338 20.69 -14.54 -12.10
N THR A 339 19.84 -14.22 -11.10
CA THR A 339 20.10 -14.67 -9.72
C THR A 339 19.94 -16.18 -9.56
N ARG A 340 19.00 -16.80 -10.30
CA ARG A 340 18.80 -18.26 -10.31
C ARG A 340 20.01 -18.99 -10.87
N THR A 341 20.59 -18.50 -11.97
CA THR A 341 21.82 -19.09 -12.54
C THR A 341 23.02 -18.98 -11.60
N SER A 342 23.00 -18.01 -10.69
CA SER A 342 23.99 -17.84 -9.61
C SER A 342 23.68 -18.67 -8.35
N GLY A 343 22.64 -19.52 -8.36
CA GLY A 343 22.30 -20.44 -7.26
C GLY A 343 21.38 -19.86 -6.17
N SER A 344 20.80 -18.70 -6.37
CA SER A 344 19.84 -18.11 -5.40
C SER A 344 18.63 -19.00 -5.18
N GLN A 345 18.25 -19.19 -3.91
CA GLN A 345 17.03 -19.87 -3.48
C GLN A 345 15.91 -18.88 -3.05
N LEU A 346 16.17 -17.57 -3.14
CA LEU A 346 15.19 -16.56 -2.81
C LEU A 346 14.06 -16.53 -3.85
N ARG A 347 12.84 -16.36 -3.37
CA ARG A 347 11.63 -16.31 -4.21
C ARG A 347 11.35 -14.87 -4.62
N HIS A 348 12.20 -14.30 -5.51
CA HIS A 348 11.94 -12.99 -6.09
C HIS A 348 10.63 -12.99 -6.87
N ARG A 349 10.00 -11.83 -7.01
CA ARG A 349 8.73 -11.70 -7.71
C ARG A 349 8.59 -10.37 -8.45
N LEU A 350 7.75 -10.40 -9.48
CA LEU A 350 7.26 -9.25 -10.21
C LEU A 350 5.82 -8.97 -9.80
N GLU A 351 5.41 -7.73 -9.71
CA GLU A 351 4.07 -7.32 -9.33
C GLU A 351 3.76 -5.90 -9.83
N PRO A 352 2.67 -5.69 -10.59
CA PRO A 352 1.56 -6.60 -10.86
C PRO A 352 1.69 -7.43 -12.16
N CYS A 353 2.65 -7.18 -13.06
CA CYS A 353 2.81 -7.80 -14.39
C CYS A 353 1.57 -7.62 -15.28
N SER A 354 1.04 -6.41 -15.37
CA SER A 354 -0.23 -6.16 -16.08
C SER A 354 -0.12 -6.38 -17.59
N GLU A 355 1.03 -6.05 -18.19
CA GLU A 355 1.30 -6.23 -19.62
C GLU A 355 2.34 -7.35 -19.80
N MET A 356 1.94 -8.60 -19.52
CA MET A 356 2.81 -9.74 -19.73
C MET A 356 3.24 -9.86 -21.20
N PRO A 357 4.55 -9.95 -21.49
CA PRO A 357 5.02 -10.30 -22.83
C PRO A 357 4.57 -11.71 -23.20
N PRO A 358 4.39 -12.01 -24.50
CA PRO A 358 3.96 -13.32 -24.98
C PRO A 358 4.95 -14.45 -24.68
#